data_7d40d5bd21af6a86f7e2574a0c1e1e81
#
_entry.id   7d40d5bd21af6a86f7e2574a0c1e1e81
#
_cell.length_a   1.000
_cell.length_b   1.000
_cell.length_c   1.000
_cell.angle_alpha   90.00
_cell.angle_beta   90.00
_cell.angle_gamma   90.00
#
_symmetry.space_group_name_H-M   'P 1'
#
loop_
_entity.id
_entity.type
_entity.pdbx_description
1 polymer ?
#
loop_
_entity_poly.entity_id
_entity_poly.type
_entity_poly.pdbx_seq_one_letter_code
_entity_poly.pdbx_strand_id
1 'polypeptide(L)'
;GNWLHRNRFCIGIGIILGATVLNISGSSLGTWNFWLGRDGTQDLVFGVLRPIRTDEYVVGTPLAFAQSYNDYGYFNALIGDRPADMFIIKDAPVWFPSEIFRPFHWGYLLLGNSAGLSFYWASRLVVLFLSAYQFFLCISDKEGNGKTRALSAFGAALITFAPLTQWWFAVNSLPEMLIS
;
A
#
# COMPACT_ATOMS: atom_id res chain seq x y z
N GLY A 1 16.98 17.55 -14.02
CA GLY A 1 17.01 16.34 -13.22
C GLY A 1 17.52 16.44 -11.78
N ASN A 2 18.40 17.39 -11.43
CA ASN A 2 18.98 17.43 -10.07
C ASN A 2 17.95 17.79 -8.98
N TRP A 3 17.00 18.64 -9.29
CA TRP A 3 15.97 19.06 -8.32
C TRP A 3 15.06 17.91 -7.90
N LEU A 4 14.55 17.12 -8.84
CA LEU A 4 13.70 15.96 -8.55
C LEU A 4 14.45 14.93 -7.69
N HIS A 5 15.69 14.62 -8.04
CA HIS A 5 16.51 13.72 -7.26
C HIS A 5 16.74 14.22 -5.83
N ARG A 6 17.04 15.50 -5.66
CA ARG A 6 17.28 16.10 -4.35
C ARG A 6 16.04 16.10 -3.46
N ASN A 7 14.88 16.35 -4.06
CA ASN A 7 13.62 16.48 -3.32
C ASN A 7 12.75 15.20 -3.35
N ARG A 8 13.27 14.05 -3.80
CA ARG A 8 12.51 12.82 -4.03
C ARG A 8 11.70 12.33 -2.81
N PHE A 9 12.26 12.46 -1.61
CA PHE A 9 11.59 12.07 -0.38
C PHE A 9 10.44 13.04 -0.03
N CYS A 10 10.67 14.35 -0.17
CA CYS A 10 9.60 15.33 0.03
C CYS A 10 8.46 15.17 -0.98
N ILE A 11 8.79 14.87 -2.23
CA ILE A 11 7.81 14.56 -3.27
C ILE A 11 7.03 13.28 -2.90
N GLY A 12 7.73 12.25 -2.45
CA GLY A 12 7.10 10.99 -1.99
C GLY A 12 6.12 11.22 -0.85
N ILE A 13 6.54 11.97 0.17
CA ILE A 13 5.66 12.36 1.29
C ILE A 13 4.45 13.15 0.78
N GLY A 14 4.67 14.11 -0.11
CA GLY A 14 3.58 14.87 -0.73
C GLY A 14 2.56 14.01 -1.47
N ILE A 15 3.03 12.98 -2.19
CA ILE A 15 2.16 12.01 -2.88
C ILE A 15 1.35 11.21 -1.86
N ILE A 16 1.99 10.69 -0.80
CA ILE A 16 1.30 9.94 0.26
C ILE A 16 0.21 10.79 0.91
N LEU A 17 0.55 12.00 1.34
CA LEU A 17 -0.40 12.91 1.98
C LEU A 17 -1.55 13.29 1.03
N GLY A 18 -1.24 13.62 -0.22
CA GLY A 18 -2.24 13.95 -1.23
C GLY A 18 -3.22 12.81 -1.49
N ALA A 19 -2.71 11.58 -1.71
CA ALA A 19 -3.56 10.41 -1.90
C ALA A 19 -4.43 10.12 -0.66
N THR A 20 -3.85 10.27 0.55
CA THR A 20 -4.56 10.05 1.81
C THR A 20 -5.70 11.04 2.00
N VAL A 21 -5.45 12.34 1.79
CA VAL A 21 -6.46 13.40 1.92
C VAL A 21 -7.58 13.25 0.89
N LEU A 22 -7.23 12.84 -0.32
CA LEU A 22 -8.19 12.64 -1.41
C LEU A 22 -8.87 11.26 -1.37
N ASN A 23 -8.52 10.39 -0.41
CA ASN A 23 -9.00 9.01 -0.30
C ASN A 23 -8.77 8.18 -1.59
N ILE A 24 -7.66 8.41 -2.28
CA ILE A 24 -7.30 7.68 -3.51
C ILE A 24 -6.48 6.47 -3.14
N SER A 25 -6.95 5.28 -3.50
CA SER A 25 -6.24 4.02 -3.33
C SER A 25 -6.19 3.20 -4.62
N GLY A 26 -5.33 2.20 -4.67
CA GLY A 26 -5.29 1.23 -5.76
C GLY A 26 -6.15 0.00 -5.50
N SER A 27 -6.98 0.01 -4.48
CA SER A 27 -7.85 -1.10 -4.08
C SER A 27 -8.90 -1.43 -5.15
N SER A 28 -9.28 -2.69 -5.22
CA SER A 28 -10.37 -3.17 -6.08
C SER A 28 -11.67 -3.42 -5.30
N LEU A 29 -11.86 -2.77 -4.16
CA LEU A 29 -13.08 -2.87 -3.33
C LEU A 29 -14.37 -2.59 -4.11
N GLY A 30 -14.32 -1.70 -5.10
CA GLY A 30 -15.48 -1.43 -5.98
C GLY A 30 -16.00 -2.68 -6.70
N THR A 31 -15.24 -3.78 -6.75
CA THR A 31 -15.70 -5.07 -7.28
C THR A 31 -16.91 -5.62 -6.51
N TRP A 32 -17.05 -5.30 -5.22
CA TRP A 32 -18.21 -5.67 -4.42
C TRP A 32 -19.51 -5.06 -4.96
N ASN A 33 -19.44 -3.88 -5.59
CA ASN A 33 -20.62 -3.25 -6.19
C ASN A 33 -21.25 -4.13 -7.27
N PHE A 34 -20.44 -4.83 -8.10
CA PHE A 34 -20.96 -5.78 -9.09
C PHE A 34 -21.75 -6.92 -8.42
N TRP A 35 -21.21 -7.48 -7.34
CA TRP A 35 -21.88 -8.58 -6.64
C TRP A 35 -23.14 -8.14 -5.90
N LEU A 36 -23.22 -6.87 -5.56
CA LEU A 36 -24.40 -6.24 -4.96
C LEU A 36 -25.40 -5.71 -6.01
N GLY A 37 -25.16 -5.96 -7.31
CA GLY A 37 -26.03 -5.49 -8.39
C GLY A 37 -25.96 -3.99 -8.65
N ARG A 38 -24.85 -3.35 -8.24
CA ARG A 38 -24.58 -1.93 -8.46
C ARG A 38 -23.54 -1.72 -9.57
N ASP A 39 -23.45 -0.49 -10.08
CA ASP A 39 -22.37 -0.13 -11.01
C ASP A 39 -21.02 -0.11 -10.26
N GLY A 40 -20.12 -1.01 -10.63
CA GLY A 40 -18.78 -1.12 -10.04
C GLY A 40 -17.88 0.07 -10.34
N THR A 41 -18.24 0.94 -11.28
CA THR A 41 -17.43 2.10 -11.67
C THR A 41 -17.72 3.35 -10.86
N GLN A 42 -18.76 3.36 -10.03
CA GLN A 42 -19.19 4.55 -9.28
C GLN A 42 -18.10 5.18 -8.40
N ASP A 43 -17.23 4.33 -7.84
CA ASP A 43 -16.17 4.78 -6.92
C ASP A 43 -14.79 4.90 -7.60
N LEU A 44 -14.73 4.76 -8.94
CA LEU A 44 -13.49 4.88 -9.69
C LEU A 44 -13.16 6.32 -10.04
N VAL A 45 -12.03 6.82 -9.57
CA VAL A 45 -11.47 8.11 -10.02
C VAL A 45 -10.80 7.93 -11.40
N PHE A 46 -10.06 6.83 -11.59
CA PHE A 46 -9.42 6.45 -12.84
C PHE A 46 -9.01 4.98 -12.82
N GLY A 47 -8.79 4.38 -14.00
CA GLY A 47 -8.34 3.00 -14.13
C GLY A 47 -9.49 2.01 -14.27
N VAL A 48 -9.21 0.75 -13.92
CA VAL A 48 -10.18 -0.36 -13.97
C VAL A 48 -10.05 -1.22 -12.72
N LEU A 49 -11.17 -1.72 -12.23
CA LEU A 49 -11.19 -2.71 -11.16
C LEU A 49 -10.49 -3.99 -11.63
N ARG A 50 -9.78 -4.63 -10.73
CA ARG A 50 -9.05 -5.87 -10.99
C ARG A 50 -9.64 -7.03 -10.20
N PRO A 51 -10.66 -7.73 -10.73
CA PRO A 51 -11.35 -8.82 -10.01
C PRO A 51 -10.42 -9.95 -9.58
N ILE A 52 -9.28 -10.09 -10.24
CA ILE A 52 -8.27 -11.11 -9.96
C ILE A 52 -7.52 -10.89 -8.62
N ARG A 53 -7.63 -9.71 -8.01
CA ARG A 53 -7.01 -9.39 -6.72
C ARG A 53 -7.88 -9.78 -5.53
N THR A 54 -8.46 -10.98 -5.55
CA THR A 54 -9.38 -11.46 -4.50
C THR A 54 -8.76 -11.40 -3.10
N ASP A 55 -7.47 -11.74 -2.95
CA ASP A 55 -6.79 -11.68 -1.65
C ASP A 55 -6.77 -10.27 -1.04
N GLU A 56 -6.80 -9.24 -1.87
CA GLU A 56 -6.89 -7.86 -1.41
C GLU A 56 -8.33 -7.50 -0.99
N TYR A 57 -9.28 -7.48 -1.94
CA TYR A 57 -10.59 -6.88 -1.69
C TYR A 57 -11.59 -7.84 -1.05
N VAL A 58 -11.34 -9.16 -1.02
CA VAL A 58 -12.17 -10.14 -0.31
C VAL A 58 -11.61 -10.45 1.09
N VAL A 59 -10.29 -10.40 1.27
CA VAL A 59 -9.65 -10.83 2.51
C VAL A 59 -8.95 -9.67 3.22
N GLY A 60 -7.86 -9.17 2.67
CA GLY A 60 -6.98 -8.23 3.37
C GLY A 60 -7.66 -6.92 3.77
N THR A 61 -8.26 -6.23 2.82
CA THR A 61 -8.92 -4.94 3.10
C THR A 61 -10.16 -5.09 3.98
N PRO A 62 -11.06 -6.07 3.79
CA PRO A 62 -12.16 -6.31 4.72
C PRO A 62 -11.70 -6.67 6.14
N LEU A 63 -10.64 -7.44 6.30
CA LEU A 63 -10.08 -7.74 7.62
C LEU A 63 -9.53 -6.49 8.31
N ALA A 64 -8.80 -5.63 7.57
CA ALA A 64 -8.34 -4.36 8.10
C ALA A 64 -9.51 -3.46 8.52
N PHE A 65 -10.58 -3.42 7.73
CA PHE A 65 -11.78 -2.64 8.04
C PHE A 65 -12.55 -3.21 9.24
N ALA A 66 -12.63 -4.54 9.38
CA ALA A 66 -13.27 -5.19 10.52
C ALA A 66 -12.59 -4.83 11.85
N GLN A 67 -11.30 -4.50 11.82
CA GLN A 67 -10.59 -4.10 13.02
C GLN A 67 -11.08 -2.78 13.60
N SER A 68 -11.60 -1.85 12.81
CA SER A 68 -12.21 -0.61 13.31
C SER A 68 -13.46 -0.86 14.17
N TYR A 69 -14.14 -2.00 13.99
CA TYR A 69 -15.29 -2.43 14.82
C TYR A 69 -14.87 -3.22 16.06
N ASN A 70 -13.59 -3.54 16.18
CA ASN A 70 -12.97 -4.27 17.28
C ASN A 70 -11.93 -3.40 18.01
N ASP A 71 -12.01 -2.09 17.89
CA ASP A 71 -11.08 -1.11 18.48
C ASP A 71 -9.60 -1.46 18.22
N TYR A 72 -9.34 -2.07 17.07
CA TYR A 72 -8.03 -2.58 16.67
C TYR A 72 -7.39 -3.53 17.68
N GLY A 73 -8.20 -4.32 18.38
CA GLY A 73 -7.75 -5.32 19.32
C GLY A 73 -6.92 -6.43 18.68
N TYR A 74 -5.99 -7.01 19.46
CA TYR A 74 -5.11 -8.08 19.00
C TYR A 74 -5.88 -9.33 18.53
N PHE A 75 -6.95 -9.68 19.26
CA PHE A 75 -7.87 -10.75 18.88
C PHE A 75 -9.22 -10.16 18.43
N ASN A 76 -9.80 -10.71 17.38
CA ASN A 76 -11.10 -10.30 16.87
C ASN A 76 -12.06 -11.49 16.83
N ALA A 77 -13.17 -11.38 17.56
CA ALA A 77 -14.23 -12.39 17.61
C ALA A 77 -15.38 -12.12 16.60
N LEU A 78 -15.34 -11.00 15.87
CA LEU A 78 -16.41 -10.63 14.93
C LEU A 78 -16.30 -11.35 13.58
N ILE A 79 -15.14 -11.94 13.27
CA ILE A 79 -14.83 -12.50 11.94
C ILE A 79 -14.92 -14.03 11.89
N GLY A 80 -15.32 -14.70 12.96
CA GLY A 80 -15.42 -16.16 13.00
C GLY A 80 -15.96 -16.68 14.33
N ASP A 81 -16.09 -17.98 14.43
CA ASP A 81 -16.63 -18.66 15.63
C ASP A 81 -15.69 -18.60 16.85
N ARG A 82 -14.44 -18.28 16.62
CA ARG A 82 -13.42 -18.12 17.66
C ARG A 82 -12.62 -16.83 17.42
N PRO A 83 -12.13 -16.20 18.49
CA PRO A 83 -11.26 -15.04 18.36
C PRO A 83 -10.04 -15.35 17.48
N ALA A 84 -9.88 -14.61 16.39
CA ALA A 84 -8.79 -14.75 15.47
C ALA A 84 -7.63 -13.81 15.85
N ASP A 85 -6.39 -14.29 15.75
CA ASP A 85 -5.19 -13.48 15.88
C ASP A 85 -5.07 -12.55 14.65
N MET A 86 -5.23 -11.26 14.90
CA MET A 86 -5.22 -10.25 13.84
C MET A 86 -3.82 -9.75 13.51
N PHE A 87 -2.88 -9.88 14.45
CA PHE A 87 -1.52 -9.41 14.27
C PHE A 87 -0.66 -10.39 13.47
N ILE A 88 -0.53 -11.64 13.93
CA ILE A 88 0.38 -12.62 13.31
C ILE A 88 -0.29 -13.33 12.15
N ILE A 89 -1.51 -13.84 12.36
CA ILE A 89 -2.16 -14.73 11.37
C ILE A 89 -2.85 -13.95 10.26
N LYS A 90 -3.49 -12.83 10.60
CA LYS A 90 -4.31 -12.07 9.64
C LYS A 90 -3.61 -10.87 9.04
N ASP A 91 -2.45 -10.48 9.57
CA ASP A 91 -1.69 -9.31 9.12
C ASP A 91 -2.56 -8.04 8.98
N ALA A 92 -3.41 -7.81 9.98
CA ALA A 92 -4.30 -6.68 10.04
C ALA A 92 -3.82 -5.64 11.07
N PRO A 93 -4.24 -4.38 10.96
CA PRO A 93 -3.81 -3.33 11.90
C PRO A 93 -4.33 -3.59 13.31
N VAL A 94 -3.47 -3.46 14.32
CA VAL A 94 -3.79 -3.66 15.73
C VAL A 94 -3.12 -2.61 16.63
N TRP A 95 -3.73 -2.25 17.76
CA TRP A 95 -3.07 -1.50 18.81
C TRP A 95 -2.19 -2.42 19.66
N PHE A 96 -0.98 -2.68 19.18
CA PHE A 96 0.00 -3.50 19.84
C PHE A 96 1.41 -2.87 19.71
N PRO A 97 2.28 -2.94 20.70
CA PRO A 97 3.59 -2.27 20.65
C PRO A 97 4.43 -2.60 19.42
N SER A 98 4.38 -3.84 18.95
CA SER A 98 5.13 -4.26 17.75
C SER A 98 4.59 -3.70 16.45
N GLU A 99 3.40 -3.08 16.43
CA GLU A 99 2.82 -2.43 15.24
C GLU A 99 3.65 -1.21 14.80
N ILE A 100 4.52 -0.70 15.68
CA ILE A 100 5.48 0.35 15.31
C ILE A 100 6.38 -0.08 14.15
N PHE A 101 6.64 -1.37 13.99
CA PHE A 101 7.43 -1.95 12.89
C PHE A 101 6.60 -2.22 11.62
N ARG A 102 5.29 -1.87 11.62
CA ARG A 102 4.39 -1.98 10.48
C ARG A 102 3.86 -0.60 10.08
N PRO A 103 4.72 0.33 9.63
CA PRO A 103 4.35 1.74 9.41
C PRO A 103 3.24 1.91 8.38
N PHE A 104 3.05 0.97 7.46
CA PHE A 104 2.00 1.03 6.46
C PHE A 104 0.58 0.90 7.07
N HIS A 105 0.44 0.23 8.22
CA HIS A 105 -0.83 0.10 8.94
C HIS A 105 -1.21 1.33 9.77
N TRP A 106 -0.26 2.23 10.05
CA TRP A 106 -0.54 3.40 10.91
C TRP A 106 -1.67 4.28 10.39
N GLY A 107 -1.87 4.31 9.06
CA GLY A 107 -2.98 5.03 8.47
C GLY A 107 -4.33 4.53 8.98
N TYR A 108 -4.53 3.23 9.10
CA TYR A 108 -5.78 2.66 9.62
C TYR A 108 -6.01 3.03 11.09
N LEU A 109 -4.96 2.96 11.90
CA LEU A 109 -5.03 3.24 13.35
C LEU A 109 -5.33 4.72 13.64
N LEU A 110 -4.82 5.63 12.81
CA LEU A 110 -4.85 7.06 13.07
C LEU A 110 -5.94 7.81 12.28
N LEU A 111 -6.30 7.32 11.09
CA LEU A 111 -7.13 8.03 10.11
C LEU A 111 -8.43 7.29 9.77
N GLY A 112 -8.59 6.06 10.29
CA GLY A 112 -9.75 5.20 9.99
C GLY A 112 -9.65 4.51 8.64
N ASN A 113 -10.75 3.88 8.21
CA ASN A 113 -10.74 2.92 7.11
C ASN A 113 -10.38 3.54 5.75
N SER A 114 -11.06 4.58 5.34
CA SER A 114 -10.92 5.15 3.98
C SER A 114 -9.57 5.82 3.76
N ALA A 115 -9.22 6.78 4.64
CA ALA A 115 -7.92 7.46 4.57
C ALA A 115 -6.77 6.50 4.91
N GLY A 116 -7.00 5.55 5.82
CA GLY A 116 -6.05 4.48 6.16
C GLY A 116 -5.73 3.58 4.98
N LEU A 117 -6.73 3.17 4.21
CA LEU A 117 -6.54 2.40 2.98
C LEU A 117 -5.70 3.17 1.95
N SER A 118 -5.99 4.46 1.78
CA SER A 118 -5.25 5.32 0.85
C SER A 118 -3.81 5.54 1.30
N PHE A 119 -3.60 5.76 2.60
CA PHE A 119 -2.27 5.82 3.18
C PHE A 119 -1.49 4.51 2.97
N TYR A 120 -2.11 3.36 3.26
CA TYR A 120 -1.52 2.04 3.07
C TYR A 120 -1.02 1.84 1.63
N TRP A 121 -1.88 2.12 0.65
CA TRP A 121 -1.55 1.97 -0.76
C TRP A 121 -0.48 2.96 -1.23
N ALA A 122 -0.64 4.24 -0.93
CA ALA A 122 0.28 5.27 -1.38
C ALA A 122 1.66 5.14 -0.73
N SER A 123 1.72 4.84 0.57
CA SER A 123 2.99 4.67 1.28
C SER A 123 3.78 3.46 0.75
N ARG A 124 3.13 2.32 0.55
CA ARG A 124 3.77 1.13 -0.03
C ARG A 124 4.28 1.39 -1.45
N LEU A 125 3.49 2.07 -2.30
CA LEU A 125 3.88 2.39 -3.66
C LEU A 125 5.10 3.32 -3.70
N VAL A 126 5.07 4.39 -2.91
CA VAL A 126 6.16 5.38 -2.84
C VAL A 126 7.42 4.75 -2.26
N VAL A 127 7.30 3.99 -1.18
CA VAL A 127 8.45 3.32 -0.54
C VAL A 127 9.06 2.30 -1.49
N LEU A 128 8.26 1.45 -2.15
CA LEU A 128 8.76 0.48 -3.13
C LEU A 128 9.53 1.17 -4.26
N PHE A 129 8.95 2.24 -4.83
CA PHE A 129 9.61 2.99 -5.91
C PHE A 129 10.92 3.63 -5.46
N LEU A 130 10.91 4.30 -4.31
CA LEU A 130 12.10 5.00 -3.80
C LEU A 130 13.21 4.03 -3.38
N SER A 131 12.85 2.90 -2.77
CA SER A 131 13.82 1.86 -2.38
C SER A 131 14.45 1.22 -3.61
N ALA A 132 13.64 0.84 -4.61
CA ALA A 132 14.14 0.32 -5.88
C ALA A 132 15.02 1.35 -6.61
N TYR A 133 14.62 2.63 -6.61
CA TYR A 133 15.43 3.69 -7.18
C TYR A 133 16.79 3.84 -6.49
N GLN A 134 16.82 3.82 -5.17
CA GLN A 134 18.06 3.87 -4.39
C GLN A 134 18.96 2.65 -4.64
N PHE A 135 18.33 1.46 -4.68
CA PHE A 135 19.05 0.24 -5.02
C PHE A 135 19.76 0.34 -6.36
N PHE A 136 19.06 0.75 -7.43
CA PHE A 136 19.67 0.92 -8.75
C PHE A 136 20.74 1.99 -8.80
N LEU A 137 20.56 3.08 -8.06
CA LEU A 137 21.64 4.09 -7.93
C LEU A 137 22.87 3.51 -7.24
N CYS A 138 22.69 2.73 -6.18
CA CYS A 138 23.78 2.16 -5.41
C CYS A 138 24.64 1.19 -6.23
N ILE A 139 24.01 0.36 -7.07
CA ILE A 139 24.74 -0.61 -7.91
C ILE A 139 25.35 0.00 -9.18
N SER A 140 24.82 1.13 -9.65
CA SER A 140 25.29 1.75 -10.88
C SER A 140 26.43 2.72 -10.63
N ASP A 141 26.25 3.69 -9.76
CA ASP A 141 27.22 4.69 -9.31
C ASP A 141 26.57 5.59 -8.27
N LYS A 142 27.15 5.70 -7.08
CA LYS A 142 26.56 6.45 -5.97
C LYS A 142 26.32 7.93 -6.27
N GLU A 143 27.12 8.56 -7.13
CA GLU A 143 26.99 9.97 -7.48
C GLU A 143 26.15 10.22 -8.73
N GLY A 144 25.87 9.21 -9.51
CA GLY A 144 25.07 9.13 -10.72
C GLY A 144 24.90 10.40 -11.54
N ASN A 145 25.39 10.39 -12.74
CA ASN A 145 25.07 11.45 -13.71
C ASN A 145 23.58 11.42 -14.09
N GLY A 146 23.11 12.36 -14.89
CA GLY A 146 21.72 12.44 -15.29
C GLY A 146 21.19 11.17 -16.00
N LYS A 147 22.04 10.46 -16.74
CA LYS A 147 21.70 9.21 -17.43
C LYS A 147 21.50 8.06 -16.44
N THR A 148 22.42 7.91 -15.48
CA THR A 148 22.33 6.90 -14.42
C THR A 148 21.06 7.07 -13.61
N ARG A 149 20.73 8.31 -13.22
CA ARG A 149 19.48 8.62 -12.49
C ARG A 149 18.23 8.27 -13.31
N ALA A 150 18.22 8.56 -14.60
CA ALA A 150 17.11 8.22 -15.48
C ALA A 150 16.95 6.70 -15.61
N LEU A 151 18.03 5.95 -15.80
CA LEU A 151 18.02 4.49 -15.85
C LEU A 151 17.56 3.88 -14.53
N SER A 152 18.02 4.40 -13.39
CA SER A 152 17.60 3.95 -12.06
C SER A 152 16.11 4.20 -11.84
N ALA A 153 15.60 5.36 -12.26
CA ALA A 153 14.16 5.64 -12.19
C ALA A 153 13.34 4.73 -13.11
N PHE A 154 13.85 4.44 -14.30
CA PHE A 154 13.21 3.49 -15.21
C PHE A 154 13.19 2.07 -14.63
N GLY A 155 14.30 1.58 -14.09
CA GLY A 155 14.37 0.29 -13.41
C GLY A 155 13.41 0.20 -12.21
N ALA A 156 13.36 1.25 -11.39
CA ALA A 156 12.42 1.35 -10.28
C ALA A 156 10.96 1.30 -10.76
N ALA A 157 10.64 2.01 -11.84
CA ALA A 157 9.31 1.98 -12.44
C ALA A 157 8.96 0.59 -12.97
N LEU A 158 9.90 -0.09 -13.63
CA LEU A 158 9.68 -1.47 -14.11
C LEU A 158 9.37 -2.43 -12.96
N ILE A 159 10.08 -2.36 -11.84
CA ILE A 159 9.79 -3.19 -10.67
C ILE A 159 8.45 -2.80 -10.05
N THR A 160 8.25 -1.52 -9.78
CA THR A 160 7.06 -1.04 -9.06
C THR A 160 5.77 -1.29 -9.83
N PHE A 161 5.79 -1.08 -11.14
CA PHE A 161 4.61 -1.22 -12.00
C PHE A 161 4.56 -2.54 -12.79
N ALA A 162 5.48 -3.47 -12.52
CA ALA A 162 5.42 -4.81 -13.11
C ALA A 162 4.07 -5.48 -12.84
N PRO A 163 3.50 -6.21 -13.81
CA PRO A 163 2.22 -6.89 -13.63
C PRO A 163 2.18 -7.81 -12.41
N LEU A 164 3.25 -8.57 -12.15
CA LEU A 164 3.37 -9.45 -10.99
C LEU A 164 3.35 -8.67 -9.67
N THR A 165 4.14 -7.58 -9.58
CA THR A 165 4.18 -6.72 -8.40
C THR A 165 2.81 -6.11 -8.13
N GLN A 166 2.15 -5.61 -9.18
CA GLN A 166 0.84 -4.98 -9.07
C GLN A 166 -0.29 -5.97 -8.78
N TRP A 167 -0.15 -7.22 -9.19
CA TRP A 167 -1.10 -8.27 -8.87
C TRP A 167 -1.15 -8.55 -7.37
N TRP A 168 0.00 -8.77 -6.76
CA TRP A 168 0.14 -9.10 -5.35
C TRP A 168 0.43 -7.88 -4.46
N PHE A 169 0.19 -6.67 -4.96
CA PHE A 169 0.67 -5.44 -4.34
C PHE A 169 0.28 -5.28 -2.87
N ALA A 170 -0.93 -5.64 -2.51
CA ALA A 170 -1.44 -5.51 -1.13
C ALA A 170 -0.95 -6.61 -0.17
N VAL A 171 -0.43 -7.73 -0.69
CA VAL A 171 -0.06 -8.90 0.10
C VAL A 171 1.41 -9.30 -0.04
N ASN A 172 2.16 -8.66 -0.96
CA ASN A 172 3.58 -8.95 -1.10
C ASN A 172 4.41 -8.13 -0.10
N SER A 173 5.54 -8.69 0.33
CA SER A 173 6.48 -8.06 1.27
C SER A 173 7.63 -7.32 0.58
N LEU A 174 7.54 -7.03 -0.72
CA LEU A 174 8.62 -6.35 -1.45
C LEU A 174 8.99 -4.98 -0.87
N PRO A 175 8.03 -4.09 -0.50
CA PRO A 175 8.39 -2.83 0.13
C PRO A 175 9.17 -3.03 1.43
N GLU A 176 8.74 -3.96 2.27
CA GLU A 176 9.36 -4.27 3.55
C GLU A 176 10.76 -4.87 3.36
N MET A 177 10.93 -5.76 2.39
CA MET A 177 12.23 -6.39 2.07
C MET A 177 13.24 -5.41 1.51
N LEU A 178 12.80 -4.38 0.80
CA LEU A 178 13.71 -3.39 0.21
C LEU A 178 14.14 -2.29 1.19
N ILE A 179 13.45 -2.14 2.31
CA ILE A 179 13.80 -1.17 3.35
C ILE A 179 14.56 -1.79 4.53
N SER A 180 14.60 -3.13 4.64
CA SER A 180 15.36 -3.87 5.64
C SER A 180 16.84 -4.03 5.23
#